data_fcbf39ace7f2eacc880c52ad92c78568
#
_entry.id   fcbf39ace7f2eacc880c52ad92c78568
#
_cell.length_a   1.000
_cell.length_b   1.000
_cell.length_c   1.000
_cell.angle_alpha   90.00
_cell.angle_beta   90.00
_cell.angle_gamma   90.00
#
_symmetry.space_group_name_H-M   'P 1'
#
loop_
_entity.id
_entity.type
_entity.pdbx_description
1 polymer ?
#
loop_
_entity_poly.entity_id
_entity_poly.type
_entity_poly.pdbx_seq_one_letter_code
_entity_poly.pdbx_strand_id
1 'polypeptide(L)'
;MWDVINGFLSAVDDFVWGVPLMVLIIAGGILLTVRLGLLQVRKLPLALKWMIKNEEDGEGEISSFGALCTALSATIGTGNIVGVATAVCAGGPGALFWMVVAAFFGMATKYSEGLLAVKYRVIDKDKHSLGGPFYYIEQGMGAKWKWLAKIFAFFGVCVGLFGIGTFSQVNGISSAVNGLFDPDNAHCVTIPFLGEYSWSVVIASLILAFCVAAVLIGGVKRIASVSQVIVPFMAIIYVVFVLILVICNITAVPAAVVTIVKAAFNPKAVTGGVVGSMLVAMQKGVARGIFSNEAGLGSAPIAAAAAQTKEPVRQGLVSMTGTFIDTIVICTLTGISIVLTGAWQVEGLEGVAVTTYAFQNGLPFPAVVSSFVLMICLVFFAFTTILGWDYYSERCLEYLSGGNMKHVKIYRWVYILAVFIGPYMTVSAVWTIADIFNGLMAIPNMIALFALSGVVVKETKDFFARHNAQK
;
A
#
# COMPACT_ATOMS: atom_id res chain seq x y z
N MET A 1 -31.61 -1.79 -5.06
CA MET A 1 -30.93 -2.58 -4.02
C MET A 1 -29.44 -2.24 -3.96
N TRP A 2 -28.73 -2.27 -5.10
CA TRP A 2 -27.28 -1.90 -5.13
C TRP A 2 -27.02 -0.46 -4.70
N ASP A 3 -27.86 0.51 -5.08
CA ASP A 3 -27.70 1.91 -4.69
C ASP A 3 -27.84 2.11 -3.17
N VAL A 4 -28.73 1.35 -2.53
CA VAL A 4 -28.88 1.38 -1.06
C VAL A 4 -27.66 0.78 -0.37
N ILE A 5 -27.11 -0.32 -0.90
CA ILE A 5 -25.89 -0.95 -0.38
C ILE A 5 -24.69 -0.01 -0.55
N ASN A 6 -24.51 0.56 -1.73
CA ASN A 6 -23.43 1.53 -1.99
C ASN A 6 -23.56 2.77 -1.10
N GLY A 7 -24.77 3.31 -0.92
CA GLY A 7 -25.01 4.43 -0.02
C GLY A 7 -24.67 4.11 1.45
N PHE A 8 -25.03 2.91 1.91
CA PHE A 8 -24.66 2.45 3.25
C PHE A 8 -23.13 2.29 3.41
N LEU A 9 -22.49 1.62 2.44
CA LEU A 9 -21.03 1.43 2.44
C LEU A 9 -20.29 2.78 2.44
N SER A 10 -20.73 3.73 1.61
CA SER A 10 -20.14 5.07 1.58
C SER A 10 -20.29 5.82 2.90
N ALA A 11 -21.45 5.71 3.56
CA ALA A 11 -21.67 6.32 4.87
C ALA A 11 -20.76 5.70 5.95
N VAL A 12 -20.53 4.40 5.90
CA VAL A 12 -19.60 3.69 6.81
C VAL A 12 -18.15 4.11 6.52
N ASP A 13 -17.77 4.22 5.26
CA ASP A 13 -16.43 4.66 4.84
C ASP A 13 -16.14 6.10 5.30
N ASP A 14 -17.07 7.02 5.06
CA ASP A 14 -16.98 8.41 5.51
C ASP A 14 -16.87 8.54 7.04
N PHE A 15 -17.52 7.64 7.78
CA PHE A 15 -17.38 7.57 9.24
C PHE A 15 -16.01 7.03 9.65
N VAL A 16 -15.56 5.94 9.05
CA VAL A 16 -14.28 5.28 9.39
C VAL A 16 -13.09 6.16 9.01
N TRP A 17 -13.08 6.70 7.79
CA TRP A 17 -12.04 7.63 7.31
C TRP A 17 -12.34 9.09 7.62
N GLY A 18 -13.22 9.32 8.57
CA GLY A 18 -13.51 10.65 9.07
C GLY A 18 -12.32 11.33 9.74
N VAL A 19 -12.51 12.60 10.10
CA VAL A 19 -11.48 13.42 10.76
C VAL A 19 -10.81 12.71 11.95
N PRO A 20 -11.51 11.94 12.81
CA PRO A 20 -10.87 11.30 13.96
C PRO A 20 -9.75 10.32 13.61
N LEU A 21 -9.94 9.44 12.62
CA LEU A 21 -8.91 8.48 12.22
C LEU A 21 -7.73 9.16 11.54
N MET A 22 -7.99 10.13 10.67
CA MET A 22 -6.92 10.91 10.03
C MET A 22 -6.07 11.65 11.06
N VAL A 23 -6.71 12.31 12.03
CA VAL A 23 -6.02 12.98 13.14
C VAL A 23 -5.20 11.98 13.94
N LEU A 24 -5.75 10.82 14.26
CA LEU A 24 -5.05 9.76 15.00
C LEU A 24 -3.76 9.34 14.29
N ILE A 25 -3.82 9.06 12.97
CA ILE A 25 -2.67 8.59 12.19
C ILE A 25 -1.63 9.69 12.04
N ILE A 26 -2.05 10.90 11.65
CA ILE A 26 -1.12 12.03 11.46
C ILE A 26 -0.50 12.46 12.79
N ALA A 27 -1.29 12.59 13.87
CA ALA A 27 -0.79 12.94 15.19
C ALA A 27 0.20 11.89 15.71
N GLY A 28 -0.06 10.59 15.47
CA GLY A 28 0.87 9.51 15.78
C GLY A 28 2.18 9.64 15.02
N GLY A 29 2.12 9.90 13.73
CA GLY A 29 3.31 10.15 12.90
C GLY A 29 4.11 11.39 13.35
N ILE A 30 3.43 12.49 13.67
CA ILE A 30 4.05 13.70 14.23
C ILE A 30 4.70 13.41 15.59
N LEU A 31 3.97 12.76 16.50
CA LEU A 31 4.49 12.39 17.81
C LEU A 31 5.78 11.57 17.69
N LEU A 32 5.76 10.53 16.87
CA LEU A 32 6.94 9.67 16.65
C LEU A 32 8.07 10.45 15.98
N THR A 33 7.77 11.30 15.01
CA THR A 33 8.77 12.17 14.36
C THR A 33 9.48 13.08 15.36
N VAL A 34 8.71 13.73 16.24
CA VAL A 34 9.26 14.64 17.28
C VAL A 34 10.07 13.85 18.30
N ARG A 35 9.51 12.75 18.84
CA ARG A 35 10.17 11.92 19.87
C ARG A 35 11.47 11.26 19.37
N LEU A 36 11.55 10.95 18.10
CA LEU A 36 12.71 10.36 17.42
C LEU A 36 13.67 11.43 16.86
N GLY A 37 13.35 12.72 16.99
CA GLY A 37 14.20 13.83 16.56
C GLY A 37 14.43 13.85 15.05
N LEU A 38 13.36 13.77 14.23
CA LEU A 38 13.41 13.76 12.76
C LEU A 38 14.31 12.63 12.21
N LEU A 39 14.21 11.45 12.80
CA LEU A 39 15.04 10.28 12.45
C LEU A 39 14.95 9.97 10.95
N GLN A 40 13.75 10.07 10.35
CA GLN A 40 13.50 9.81 8.93
C GLN A 40 14.32 10.72 8.00
N VAL A 41 14.73 11.92 8.43
CA VAL A 41 15.62 12.78 7.67
C VAL A 41 17.08 12.46 7.98
N ARG A 42 17.42 12.42 9.28
CA ARG A 42 18.81 12.29 9.75
C ARG A 42 19.43 10.94 9.43
N LYS A 43 18.63 9.88 9.35
CA LYS A 43 19.10 8.50 9.18
C LYS A 43 18.66 7.87 7.86
N LEU A 44 18.02 8.64 6.94
CA LEU A 44 17.63 8.14 5.63
C LEU A 44 18.82 7.58 4.82
N PRO A 45 20.00 8.23 4.75
CA PRO A 45 21.13 7.66 4.02
C PRO A 45 21.59 6.32 4.60
N LEU A 46 21.56 6.17 5.94
CA LEU A 46 21.89 4.92 6.61
C LEU A 46 20.83 3.84 6.33
N ALA A 47 19.55 4.22 6.33
CA ALA A 47 18.45 3.32 6.01
C ALA A 47 18.57 2.76 4.58
N LEU A 48 18.83 3.63 3.60
CA LEU A 48 19.05 3.22 2.20
C LEU A 48 20.28 2.31 2.03
N LYS A 49 21.35 2.57 2.78
CA LYS A 49 22.51 1.67 2.80
C LYS A 49 22.16 0.29 3.36
N TRP A 50 21.41 0.23 4.45
CA TRP A 50 21.04 -1.04 5.09
C TRP A 50 19.94 -1.79 4.36
N MET A 51 19.14 -1.11 3.55
CA MET A 51 18.20 -1.74 2.65
C MET A 51 18.87 -2.77 1.72
N ILE A 52 20.06 -2.43 1.20
CA ILE A 52 20.80 -3.28 0.26
C ILE A 52 21.72 -4.27 1.00
N LYS A 53 22.26 -3.89 2.16
CA LYS A 53 23.22 -4.70 2.92
C LYS A 53 22.50 -5.60 3.92
N ASN A 54 22.39 -6.89 3.62
CA ASN A 54 21.83 -7.89 4.54
C ASN A 54 22.72 -8.12 5.78
N GLU A 55 22.17 -8.68 6.83
CA GLU A 55 22.85 -9.16 8.02
C GLU A 55 23.03 -10.68 7.91
N GLU A 56 24.27 -11.17 8.04
CA GLU A 56 24.59 -12.59 7.81
C GLU A 56 24.21 -13.48 8.99
N ASP A 57 24.26 -12.94 10.22
CA ASP A 57 24.09 -13.69 11.47
C ASP A 57 22.70 -13.48 12.12
N GLY A 58 21.72 -12.98 11.36
CA GLY A 58 20.38 -12.68 11.85
C GLY A 58 19.52 -13.92 12.04
N GLU A 59 18.63 -13.88 13.04
CA GLU A 59 17.51 -14.82 13.16
C GLU A 59 16.34 -14.35 12.30
N GLY A 60 15.62 -15.23 11.64
CA GLY A 60 14.47 -14.93 10.79
C GLY A 60 14.36 -15.90 9.61
N GLU A 61 13.26 -15.79 8.85
CA GLU A 61 12.95 -16.69 7.73
C GLU A 61 13.53 -16.23 6.39
N ILE A 62 13.63 -14.90 6.20
CA ILE A 62 14.01 -14.28 4.93
C ILE A 62 14.98 -13.11 5.18
N SER A 63 15.81 -12.76 4.21
CA SER A 63 16.73 -11.62 4.35
C SER A 63 15.99 -10.30 4.63
N SER A 64 16.67 -9.31 5.23
CA SER A 64 16.08 -7.98 5.45
C SER A 64 15.60 -7.32 4.16
N PHE A 65 16.35 -7.50 3.07
CA PHE A 65 15.93 -7.07 1.73
C PHE A 65 14.68 -7.84 1.25
N GLY A 66 14.63 -9.16 1.48
CA GLY A 66 13.46 -9.98 1.17
C GLY A 66 12.20 -9.55 1.95
N ALA A 67 12.36 -9.24 3.23
CA ALA A 67 11.27 -8.72 4.05
C ALA A 67 10.78 -7.35 3.55
N LEU A 68 11.71 -6.46 3.16
CA LEU A 68 11.36 -5.19 2.55
C LEU A 68 10.64 -5.37 1.21
N CYS A 69 11.15 -6.24 0.32
CA CYS A 69 10.50 -6.52 -0.96
C CYS A 69 9.11 -7.14 -0.77
N THR A 70 8.94 -8.00 0.24
CA THR A 70 7.61 -8.55 0.60
C THR A 70 6.68 -7.43 1.12
N ALA A 71 7.19 -6.50 1.92
CA ALA A 71 6.41 -5.35 2.34
C ALA A 71 6.10 -4.40 1.17
N LEU A 72 7.08 -4.12 0.31
CA LEU A 72 6.88 -3.30 -0.89
C LEU A 72 5.95 -3.98 -1.91
N SER A 73 5.95 -5.31 -1.99
CA SER A 73 5.00 -6.02 -2.87
C SER A 73 3.56 -5.79 -2.43
N ALA A 74 3.30 -5.70 -1.14
CA ALA A 74 1.97 -5.40 -0.62
C ALA A 74 1.57 -3.92 -0.80
N THR A 75 2.54 -2.99 -0.76
CA THR A 75 2.27 -1.55 -0.79
C THR A 75 2.29 -0.96 -2.20
N ILE A 76 3.26 -1.36 -3.06
CA ILE A 76 3.34 -0.86 -4.44
C ILE A 76 2.32 -1.62 -5.30
N GLY A 77 1.13 -1.04 -5.44
CA GLY A 77 -0.01 -1.65 -6.10
C GLY A 77 -0.83 -0.66 -6.93
N THR A 78 -2.12 -0.94 -7.07
CA THR A 78 -3.06 -0.03 -7.72
C THR A 78 -3.11 1.33 -7.02
N GLY A 79 -2.79 1.40 -5.72
CA GLY A 79 -2.74 2.64 -4.94
C GLY A 79 -1.82 3.69 -5.55
N ASN A 80 -0.67 3.30 -6.07
CA ASN A 80 0.34 4.20 -6.63
C ASN A 80 -0.04 4.79 -8.00
N ILE A 81 -0.94 4.17 -8.72
CA ILE A 81 -1.38 4.56 -10.06
C ILE A 81 -2.82 5.06 -10.01
N VAL A 82 -3.76 4.18 -9.67
CA VAL A 82 -5.20 4.46 -9.61
C VAL A 82 -5.56 5.30 -8.39
N GLY A 83 -4.99 4.97 -7.23
CA GLY A 83 -5.25 5.70 -5.98
C GLY A 83 -4.78 7.15 -6.02
N VAL A 84 -3.61 7.41 -6.60
CA VAL A 84 -3.11 8.78 -6.81
C VAL A 84 -4.02 9.55 -7.77
N ALA A 85 -4.42 8.94 -8.88
CA ALA A 85 -5.35 9.53 -9.84
C ALA A 85 -6.68 9.91 -9.16
N THR A 86 -7.26 8.98 -8.40
CA THR A 86 -8.49 9.19 -7.64
C THR A 86 -8.34 10.33 -6.61
N ALA A 87 -7.20 10.41 -5.91
CA ALA A 87 -6.94 11.48 -4.96
C ALA A 87 -6.89 12.86 -5.64
N VAL A 88 -6.17 12.95 -6.77
CA VAL A 88 -6.00 14.21 -7.50
C VAL A 88 -7.31 14.64 -8.19
N CYS A 89 -8.10 13.71 -8.74
CA CYS A 89 -9.40 14.03 -9.33
C CYS A 89 -10.43 14.48 -8.27
N ALA A 90 -10.48 13.78 -7.13
CA ALA A 90 -11.47 14.07 -6.09
C ALA A 90 -11.09 15.26 -5.19
N GLY A 91 -9.80 15.42 -4.90
CA GLY A 91 -9.27 16.45 -3.98
C GLY A 91 -8.56 17.61 -4.68
N GLY A 92 -8.46 17.59 -6.00
CA GLY A 92 -7.63 18.51 -6.78
C GLY A 92 -6.13 18.22 -6.64
N PRO A 93 -5.26 18.97 -7.37
CA PRO A 93 -3.80 18.79 -7.32
C PRO A 93 -3.20 18.89 -5.91
N GLY A 94 -3.84 19.66 -5.01
CA GLY A 94 -3.43 19.80 -3.62
C GLY A 94 -3.44 18.50 -2.81
N ALA A 95 -4.22 17.49 -3.22
CA ALA A 95 -4.23 16.18 -2.60
C ALA A 95 -2.85 15.52 -2.64
N LEU A 96 -2.09 15.71 -3.73
CA LEU A 96 -0.73 15.20 -3.83
C LEU A 96 0.21 15.80 -2.78
N PHE A 97 0.10 17.10 -2.51
CA PHE A 97 0.88 17.74 -1.44
C PHE A 97 0.61 17.08 -0.08
N TRP A 98 -0.65 16.91 0.27
CA TRP A 98 -1.03 16.30 1.56
C TRP A 98 -0.67 14.81 1.64
N MET A 99 -0.68 14.10 0.52
CA MET A 99 -0.18 12.73 0.42
C MET A 99 1.30 12.64 0.78
N VAL A 100 2.14 13.54 0.25
CA VAL A 100 3.57 13.63 0.55
C VAL A 100 3.82 13.99 2.01
N VAL A 101 3.05 14.95 2.56
CA VAL A 101 3.13 15.34 3.98
C VAL A 101 2.78 14.15 4.89
N ALA A 102 1.70 13.43 4.59
CA ALA A 102 1.32 12.24 5.34
C ALA A 102 2.40 11.16 5.28
N ALA A 103 3.00 10.92 4.12
CA ALA A 103 4.09 9.96 3.96
C ALA A 103 5.33 10.36 4.74
N PHE A 104 5.68 11.64 4.78
CA PHE A 104 6.81 12.14 5.56
C PHE A 104 6.69 11.77 7.05
N PHE A 105 5.53 11.99 7.65
CA PHE A 105 5.26 11.56 9.02
C PHE A 105 5.08 10.05 9.13
N GLY A 106 4.50 9.42 8.13
CA GLY A 106 4.33 7.97 8.00
C GLY A 106 5.66 7.19 8.01
N MET A 107 6.76 7.79 7.54
CA MET A 107 8.08 7.18 7.62
C MET A 107 8.51 6.88 9.07
N ALA A 108 8.24 7.79 10.01
CA ALA A 108 8.53 7.56 11.43
C ALA A 108 7.60 6.51 12.05
N THR A 109 6.36 6.45 11.60
CA THR A 109 5.40 5.41 11.96
C THR A 109 5.91 4.04 11.49
N LYS A 110 6.26 3.91 10.21
CA LYS A 110 6.76 2.68 9.60
C LYS A 110 8.07 2.19 10.25
N TYR A 111 8.96 3.13 10.62
CA TYR A 111 10.13 2.83 11.43
C TYR A 111 9.76 2.15 12.75
N SER A 112 8.80 2.74 13.46
CA SER A 112 8.37 2.26 14.77
C SER A 112 7.68 0.89 14.67
N GLU A 113 6.85 0.68 13.66
CA GLU A 113 6.20 -0.59 13.33
C GLU A 113 7.22 -1.69 13.07
N GLY A 114 8.22 -1.44 12.21
CA GLY A 114 9.25 -2.41 11.88
C GLY A 114 10.15 -2.76 13.08
N LEU A 115 10.47 -1.78 13.91
CA LEU A 115 11.22 -1.99 15.15
C LEU A 115 10.45 -2.88 16.13
N LEU A 116 9.18 -2.54 16.40
CA LEU A 116 8.35 -3.30 17.34
C LEU A 116 8.07 -4.72 16.83
N ALA A 117 7.93 -4.90 15.51
CA ALA A 117 7.72 -6.21 14.91
C ALA A 117 8.88 -7.17 15.21
N VAL A 118 10.12 -6.73 15.07
CA VAL A 118 11.30 -7.54 15.37
C VAL A 118 11.50 -7.72 16.88
N LYS A 119 11.25 -6.66 17.67
CA LYS A 119 11.43 -6.71 19.13
C LYS A 119 10.52 -7.71 19.82
N TYR A 120 9.26 -7.82 19.36
CA TYR A 120 8.23 -8.65 20.00
C TYR A 120 7.84 -9.88 19.18
N ARG A 121 8.64 -10.25 18.17
CA ARG A 121 8.40 -11.48 17.42
C ARG A 121 8.73 -12.72 18.27
N VAL A 122 8.07 -13.81 17.94
CA VAL A 122 8.37 -15.14 18.47
C VAL A 122 8.97 -15.99 17.34
N ILE A 123 10.10 -16.61 17.61
CA ILE A 123 10.73 -17.54 16.67
C ILE A 123 10.52 -18.94 17.19
N ASP A 124 9.85 -19.78 16.41
CA ASP A 124 9.59 -21.17 16.74
C ASP A 124 10.84 -22.04 16.47
N LYS A 125 10.80 -23.29 16.93
CA LYS A 125 11.88 -24.28 16.79
C LYS A 125 12.28 -24.52 15.34
N ASP A 126 11.33 -24.39 14.42
CA ASP A 126 11.53 -24.52 12.96
C ASP A 126 12.03 -23.23 12.30
N LYS A 127 12.46 -22.24 13.09
CA LYS A 127 12.87 -20.89 12.67
C LYS A 127 11.72 -20.10 12.00
N HIS A 128 10.48 -20.49 12.26
CA HIS A 128 9.32 -19.76 11.79
C HIS A 128 9.15 -18.49 12.63
N SER A 129 9.09 -17.35 11.99
CA SER A 129 9.00 -16.03 12.64
C SER A 129 7.56 -15.57 12.70
N LEU A 130 7.01 -15.51 13.89
CA LEU A 130 5.67 -15.03 14.18
C LEU A 130 5.74 -13.65 14.80
N GLY A 131 5.24 -12.65 14.11
CA GLY A 131 5.30 -11.26 14.58
C GLY A 131 4.32 -10.35 13.82
N GLY A 132 4.29 -9.09 14.23
CA GLY A 132 3.38 -8.10 13.72
C GLY A 132 2.58 -7.43 14.84
N PRO A 133 1.56 -6.61 14.50
CA PRO A 133 0.81 -5.84 15.49
C PRO A 133 0.17 -6.70 16.59
N PHE A 134 -0.40 -7.82 16.23
CA PHE A 134 -1.03 -8.72 17.19
C PHE A 134 -0.03 -9.25 18.24
N TYR A 135 1.26 -9.42 17.90
CA TYR A 135 2.28 -9.82 18.87
C TYR A 135 2.74 -8.65 19.72
N TYR A 136 3.04 -7.49 19.16
CA TYR A 136 3.47 -6.36 20.01
C TYR A 136 2.32 -5.73 20.81
N ILE A 137 1.05 -5.91 20.40
CA ILE A 137 -0.10 -5.60 21.24
C ILE A 137 -0.16 -6.56 22.43
N GLU A 138 -0.13 -7.88 22.19
CA GLU A 138 -0.27 -8.88 23.24
C GLU A 138 0.93 -8.90 24.19
N GLN A 139 2.16 -8.86 23.68
CA GLN A 139 3.39 -8.96 24.48
C GLN A 139 3.90 -7.60 24.97
N GLY A 140 3.84 -6.58 24.13
CA GLY A 140 4.36 -5.25 24.45
C GLY A 140 3.45 -4.47 25.38
N MET A 141 2.11 -4.51 25.18
CA MET A 141 1.13 -3.87 26.05
C MET A 141 0.65 -4.80 27.18
N GLY A 142 0.87 -6.10 27.06
CA GLY A 142 0.53 -7.13 28.03
C GLY A 142 -0.70 -7.95 27.67
N ALA A 143 -0.81 -9.13 28.27
CA ALA A 143 -1.84 -10.14 27.94
C ALA A 143 -3.30 -9.66 28.06
N LYS A 144 -3.58 -8.65 28.88
CA LYS A 144 -4.91 -8.03 28.99
C LYS A 144 -5.39 -7.36 27.69
N TRP A 145 -4.48 -7.05 26.78
CA TRP A 145 -4.78 -6.44 25.47
C TRP A 145 -4.95 -7.44 24.34
N LYS A 146 -4.93 -8.74 24.64
CA LYS A 146 -5.11 -9.80 23.66
C LYS A 146 -6.38 -9.68 22.81
N TRP A 147 -7.44 -9.12 23.37
CA TRP A 147 -8.68 -8.84 22.64
C TRP A 147 -8.45 -7.84 21.50
N LEU A 148 -7.63 -6.80 21.73
CA LEU A 148 -7.29 -5.78 20.71
C LEU A 148 -6.42 -6.41 19.61
N ALA A 149 -5.49 -7.30 19.97
CA ALA A 149 -4.68 -8.06 19.03
C ALA A 149 -5.55 -8.94 18.11
N LYS A 150 -6.58 -9.59 18.66
CA LYS A 150 -7.53 -10.40 17.89
C LYS A 150 -8.38 -9.54 16.95
N ILE A 151 -8.81 -8.36 17.38
CA ILE A 151 -9.54 -7.41 16.52
C ILE A 151 -8.67 -6.98 15.34
N PHE A 152 -7.41 -6.62 15.58
CA PHE A 152 -6.46 -6.31 14.52
C PHE A 152 -6.34 -7.48 13.52
N ALA A 153 -6.09 -8.68 14.03
CA ALA A 153 -5.90 -9.86 13.18
C ALA A 153 -7.17 -10.21 12.38
N PHE A 154 -8.36 -10.03 12.95
CA PHE A 154 -9.64 -10.21 12.24
C PHE A 154 -9.75 -9.24 11.06
N PHE A 155 -9.51 -7.95 11.29
CA PHE A 155 -9.53 -6.99 10.19
C PHE A 155 -8.44 -7.27 9.16
N GLY A 156 -7.24 -7.72 9.56
CA GLY A 156 -6.19 -8.11 8.64
C GLY A 156 -6.59 -9.25 7.69
N VAL A 157 -7.35 -10.24 8.18
CA VAL A 157 -7.94 -11.29 7.34
C VAL A 157 -8.96 -10.70 6.36
N CYS A 158 -9.83 -9.80 6.83
CA CYS A 158 -10.86 -9.17 5.99
C CYS A 158 -10.24 -8.28 4.90
N VAL A 159 -9.21 -7.48 5.23
CA VAL A 159 -8.50 -6.62 4.26
C VAL A 159 -7.83 -7.46 3.17
N GLY A 160 -7.21 -8.58 3.53
CA GLY A 160 -6.64 -9.48 2.54
C GLY A 160 -7.70 -10.04 1.59
N LEU A 161 -8.80 -10.57 2.15
CA LEU A 161 -9.80 -11.30 1.38
C LEU A 161 -10.76 -10.40 0.59
N PHE A 162 -11.19 -9.28 1.15
CA PHE A 162 -12.24 -8.43 0.56
C PHE A 162 -11.76 -7.01 0.21
N GLY A 163 -10.52 -6.67 0.55
CA GLY A 163 -10.00 -5.33 0.44
C GLY A 163 -8.84 -5.19 -0.56
N ILE A 164 -7.80 -4.54 -0.10
CA ILE A 164 -6.57 -4.24 -0.85
C ILE A 164 -5.91 -5.51 -1.41
N GLY A 165 -6.02 -6.64 -0.70
CA GLY A 165 -5.29 -7.86 -1.07
C GLY A 165 -5.82 -8.54 -2.32
N THR A 166 -7.11 -8.39 -2.63
CA THR A 166 -7.75 -9.13 -3.74
C THR A 166 -8.51 -8.20 -4.66
N PHE A 167 -9.72 -7.82 -4.29
CA PHE A 167 -10.70 -7.24 -5.20
C PHE A 167 -10.22 -5.96 -5.87
N SER A 168 -9.64 -5.03 -5.12
CA SER A 168 -9.16 -3.76 -5.68
C SER A 168 -8.02 -3.96 -6.68
N GLN A 169 -7.09 -4.89 -6.41
CA GLN A 169 -5.97 -5.17 -7.30
C GLN A 169 -6.43 -5.86 -8.58
N VAL A 170 -7.25 -6.89 -8.44
CA VAL A 170 -7.74 -7.67 -9.59
C VAL A 170 -8.64 -6.82 -10.48
N ASN A 171 -9.47 -5.99 -9.88
CA ASN A 171 -10.28 -5.04 -10.62
C ASN A 171 -9.42 -4.02 -11.40
N GLY A 172 -8.36 -3.48 -10.77
CA GLY A 172 -7.40 -2.61 -11.44
C GLY A 172 -6.71 -3.27 -12.64
N ILE A 173 -6.27 -4.54 -12.49
CA ILE A 173 -5.68 -5.33 -13.59
C ILE A 173 -6.70 -5.50 -14.72
N SER A 174 -7.91 -5.95 -14.38
CA SER A 174 -8.96 -6.25 -15.36
C SER A 174 -9.36 -5.00 -16.14
N SER A 175 -9.51 -3.87 -15.47
CA SER A 175 -9.82 -2.58 -16.10
C SER A 175 -8.71 -2.13 -17.05
N ALA A 176 -7.44 -2.28 -16.66
CA ALA A 176 -6.31 -1.91 -17.51
C ALA A 176 -6.17 -2.83 -18.74
N VAL A 177 -6.37 -4.13 -18.55
CA VAL A 177 -6.33 -5.11 -19.65
C VAL A 177 -7.50 -4.88 -20.61
N ASN A 178 -8.70 -4.68 -20.07
CA ASN A 178 -9.89 -4.41 -20.89
C ASN A 178 -9.74 -3.11 -21.69
N GLY A 179 -9.29 -2.05 -21.06
CA GLY A 179 -9.07 -0.74 -21.70
C GLY A 179 -8.05 -0.77 -22.84
N LEU A 180 -7.16 -1.78 -22.89
CA LEU A 180 -6.21 -1.95 -23.97
C LEU A 180 -6.70 -2.93 -25.07
N PHE A 181 -7.32 -4.06 -24.69
CA PHE A 181 -7.63 -5.14 -25.62
C PHE A 181 -9.08 -5.15 -26.14
N ASP A 182 -10.01 -4.58 -25.37
CA ASP A 182 -11.44 -4.52 -25.76
C ASP A 182 -12.11 -3.30 -25.12
N PRO A 183 -11.66 -2.05 -25.45
CA PRO A 183 -12.15 -0.83 -24.82
C PRO A 183 -13.64 -0.59 -25.02
N ASP A 184 -14.19 -1.05 -26.14
CA ASP A 184 -15.60 -0.88 -26.51
C ASP A 184 -16.50 -2.04 -26.03
N ASN A 185 -15.94 -3.02 -25.30
CA ASN A 185 -16.62 -4.25 -24.89
C ASN A 185 -17.32 -4.97 -26.04
N ALA A 186 -16.67 -5.03 -27.21
CA ALA A 186 -17.26 -5.60 -28.42
C ALA A 186 -17.36 -7.14 -28.35
N HIS A 187 -16.56 -7.79 -27.51
CA HIS A 187 -16.47 -9.23 -27.38
C HIS A 187 -16.84 -9.69 -25.97
N CYS A 188 -18.13 -9.72 -25.66
CA CYS A 188 -18.64 -10.09 -24.35
C CYS A 188 -19.10 -11.54 -24.25
N VAL A 189 -19.08 -12.08 -23.03
CA VAL A 189 -19.62 -13.36 -22.63
C VAL A 189 -20.50 -13.19 -21.39
N THR A 190 -21.64 -13.84 -21.39
CA THR A 190 -22.54 -13.86 -20.23
C THR A 190 -22.10 -14.96 -19.26
N ILE A 191 -21.69 -14.58 -18.06
CA ILE A 191 -21.35 -15.50 -16.98
C ILE A 191 -22.59 -15.68 -16.09
N PRO A 192 -23.11 -16.91 -15.90
CA PRO A 192 -24.28 -17.15 -15.06
C PRO A 192 -24.11 -16.52 -13.67
N PHE A 193 -25.12 -15.81 -13.18
CA PHE A 193 -25.18 -15.11 -11.89
C PHE A 193 -24.27 -13.87 -11.74
N LEU A 194 -23.22 -13.68 -12.58
CA LEU A 194 -22.27 -12.56 -12.47
C LEU A 194 -22.58 -11.43 -13.47
N GLY A 195 -23.13 -11.74 -14.64
CA GLY A 195 -23.44 -10.73 -15.64
C GLY A 195 -22.66 -10.89 -16.95
N GLU A 196 -22.60 -9.82 -17.72
CA GLU A 196 -21.93 -9.78 -19.03
C GLU A 196 -20.59 -9.07 -18.91
N TYR A 197 -19.51 -9.73 -19.37
CA TYR A 197 -18.13 -9.24 -19.29
C TYR A 197 -17.36 -9.51 -20.55
N SER A 198 -16.39 -8.65 -20.88
CA SER A 198 -15.51 -8.87 -22.00
C SER A 198 -14.64 -10.13 -21.80
N TRP A 199 -14.35 -10.85 -22.88
CA TRP A 199 -13.43 -11.98 -22.88
C TRP A 199 -12.05 -11.60 -22.36
N SER A 200 -11.59 -10.36 -22.58
CA SER A 200 -10.32 -9.85 -22.05
C SER A 200 -10.26 -9.93 -20.52
N VAL A 201 -11.35 -9.59 -19.84
CA VAL A 201 -11.49 -9.66 -18.38
C VAL A 201 -11.47 -11.12 -17.90
N VAL A 202 -12.21 -12.00 -18.58
CA VAL A 202 -12.31 -13.42 -18.22
C VAL A 202 -10.97 -14.13 -18.36
N ILE A 203 -10.27 -13.90 -19.48
CA ILE A 203 -8.95 -14.50 -19.71
C ILE A 203 -7.94 -13.96 -18.72
N ALA A 204 -7.94 -12.64 -18.48
CA ALA A 204 -7.05 -12.01 -17.50
C ALA A 204 -7.25 -12.58 -16.09
N SER A 205 -8.51 -12.77 -15.65
CA SER A 205 -8.82 -13.32 -14.33
C SER A 205 -8.35 -14.77 -14.17
N LEU A 206 -8.49 -15.60 -15.20
CA LEU A 206 -8.01 -16.98 -15.22
C LEU A 206 -6.49 -17.07 -15.14
N ILE A 207 -5.78 -16.29 -15.97
CA ILE A 207 -4.31 -16.24 -15.97
C ILE A 207 -3.82 -15.76 -14.61
N LEU A 208 -4.42 -14.69 -14.08
CA LEU A 208 -4.04 -14.12 -12.80
C LEU A 208 -4.23 -15.12 -11.66
N ALA A 209 -5.41 -15.76 -11.58
CA ALA A 209 -5.69 -16.77 -10.55
C ALA A 209 -4.71 -17.95 -10.62
N PHE A 210 -4.35 -18.40 -11.84
CA PHE A 210 -3.34 -19.44 -12.04
C PHE A 210 -1.95 -19.01 -11.56
N CYS A 211 -1.49 -17.81 -11.94
CA CYS A 211 -0.19 -17.27 -11.52
C CYS A 211 -0.12 -17.07 -10.00
N VAL A 212 -1.19 -16.53 -9.40
CA VAL A 212 -1.31 -16.37 -7.94
C VAL A 212 -1.23 -17.73 -7.24
N ALA A 213 -2.03 -18.71 -7.68
CA ALA A 213 -2.01 -20.07 -7.11
C ALA A 213 -0.61 -20.69 -7.20
N ALA A 214 0.06 -20.57 -8.36
CA ALA A 214 1.40 -21.10 -8.58
C ALA A 214 2.44 -20.55 -7.59
N VAL A 215 2.29 -19.30 -7.14
CA VAL A 215 3.20 -18.69 -6.15
C VAL A 215 2.78 -19.04 -4.73
N LEU A 216 1.49 -18.86 -4.37
CA LEU A 216 0.98 -19.03 -3.01
C LEU A 216 1.16 -20.45 -2.47
N ILE A 217 1.03 -21.49 -3.31
CA ILE A 217 1.24 -22.89 -2.91
C ILE A 217 2.67 -23.11 -2.36
N GLY A 218 3.65 -22.31 -2.82
CA GLY A 218 5.04 -22.35 -2.32
C GLY A 218 5.29 -21.65 -0.99
N GLY A 219 4.29 -20.96 -0.43
CA GLY A 219 4.35 -20.26 0.88
C GLY A 219 5.28 -19.04 0.88
N VAL A 220 5.56 -18.52 2.10
CA VAL A 220 6.28 -17.25 2.32
C VAL A 220 7.64 -17.16 1.62
N LYS A 221 8.41 -18.23 1.59
CA LYS A 221 9.73 -18.24 0.94
C LYS A 221 9.62 -18.00 -0.56
N ARG A 222 8.59 -18.58 -1.19
CA ARG A 222 8.35 -18.39 -2.61
C ARG A 222 7.80 -16.99 -2.92
N ILE A 223 6.89 -16.50 -2.09
CA ILE A 223 6.39 -15.12 -2.16
C ILE A 223 7.56 -14.14 -2.06
N ALA A 224 8.44 -14.27 -1.05
CA ALA A 224 9.60 -13.41 -0.89
C ALA A 224 10.58 -13.51 -2.07
N SER A 225 10.85 -14.71 -2.59
CA SER A 225 11.74 -14.90 -3.75
C SER A 225 11.19 -14.23 -5.01
N VAL A 226 9.90 -14.35 -5.26
CA VAL A 226 9.21 -13.68 -6.39
C VAL A 226 9.22 -12.17 -6.20
N SER A 227 8.90 -11.69 -5.01
CA SER A 227 8.89 -10.25 -4.68
C SER A 227 10.26 -9.61 -4.80
N GLN A 228 11.34 -10.28 -4.40
CA GLN A 228 12.72 -9.77 -4.53
C GLN A 228 13.15 -9.52 -5.98
N VAL A 229 12.55 -10.21 -6.94
CA VAL A 229 12.84 -10.03 -8.37
C VAL A 229 11.86 -9.02 -8.99
N ILE A 230 10.57 -9.23 -8.80
CA ILE A 230 9.53 -8.43 -9.48
C ILE A 230 9.48 -7.00 -8.94
N VAL A 231 9.55 -6.80 -7.61
CA VAL A 231 9.37 -5.46 -7.03
C VAL A 231 10.43 -4.45 -7.48
N PRO A 232 11.73 -4.72 -7.43
CA PRO A 232 12.72 -3.79 -7.96
C PRO A 232 12.56 -3.57 -9.47
N PHE A 233 12.28 -4.63 -10.23
CA PHE A 233 12.09 -4.57 -11.67
C PHE A 233 10.92 -3.66 -12.06
N MET A 234 9.74 -3.89 -11.48
CA MET A 234 8.55 -3.08 -11.76
C MET A 234 8.71 -1.62 -11.34
N ALA A 235 9.32 -1.37 -10.16
CA ALA A 235 9.53 -0.03 -9.66
C ALA A 235 10.50 0.76 -10.57
N ILE A 236 11.60 0.13 -10.99
CA ILE A 236 12.57 0.76 -11.89
C ILE A 236 11.94 1.08 -13.25
N ILE A 237 11.23 0.14 -13.85
CA ILE A 237 10.54 0.37 -15.15
C ILE A 237 9.58 1.56 -15.01
N TYR A 238 8.71 1.53 -14.00
CA TYR A 238 7.74 2.59 -13.79
C TYR A 238 8.41 3.96 -13.63
N VAL A 239 9.40 4.03 -12.74
CA VAL A 239 10.14 5.29 -12.48
C VAL A 239 10.85 5.78 -13.75
N VAL A 240 11.47 4.89 -14.53
CA VAL A 240 12.13 5.28 -15.78
C VAL A 240 11.14 5.90 -16.77
N PHE A 241 9.99 5.26 -17.02
CA PHE A 241 8.99 5.82 -17.95
C PHE A 241 8.41 7.14 -17.45
N VAL A 242 8.13 7.26 -16.14
CA VAL A 242 7.65 8.52 -15.57
C VAL A 242 8.72 9.61 -15.63
N LEU A 243 9.99 9.29 -15.41
CA LEU A 243 11.09 10.24 -15.57
C LEU A 243 11.22 10.70 -17.03
N ILE A 244 11.07 9.81 -18.01
CA ILE A 244 11.03 10.20 -19.44
C ILE A 244 9.88 11.18 -19.66
N LEU A 245 8.68 10.90 -19.15
CA LEU A 245 7.53 11.80 -19.24
C LEU A 245 7.85 13.19 -18.65
N VAL A 246 8.40 13.23 -17.45
CA VAL A 246 8.76 14.48 -16.75
C VAL A 246 9.85 15.25 -17.51
N ILE A 247 10.88 14.56 -18.00
CA ILE A 247 11.98 15.19 -18.77
C ILE A 247 11.48 15.76 -20.08
N CYS A 248 10.64 15.04 -20.81
CA CYS A 248 10.05 15.52 -22.06
C CYS A 248 9.17 16.76 -21.86
N ASN A 249 8.63 16.97 -20.65
CA ASN A 249 7.78 18.08 -20.30
C ASN A 249 8.42 18.99 -19.22
N ILE A 250 9.74 19.04 -19.15
CA ILE A 250 10.48 19.69 -18.04
C ILE A 250 10.11 21.17 -17.86
N THR A 251 9.81 21.88 -18.94
CA THR A 251 9.41 23.29 -18.90
C THR A 251 8.09 23.55 -18.18
N ALA A 252 7.18 22.56 -18.13
CA ALA A 252 5.89 22.67 -17.46
C ALA A 252 5.96 22.21 -15.99
N VAL A 253 7.02 21.54 -15.55
CA VAL A 253 7.19 21.04 -14.18
C VAL A 253 7.09 22.15 -13.13
N PRO A 254 7.74 23.32 -13.25
CA PRO A 254 7.61 24.38 -12.26
C PRO A 254 6.16 24.87 -12.09
N ALA A 255 5.41 24.98 -13.20
CA ALA A 255 4.00 25.36 -13.16
C ALA A 255 3.15 24.30 -12.47
N ALA A 256 3.39 23.02 -12.73
CA ALA A 256 2.70 21.91 -12.08
C ALA A 256 2.96 21.90 -10.55
N VAL A 257 4.21 22.07 -10.13
CA VAL A 257 4.57 22.15 -8.69
C VAL A 257 3.88 23.34 -8.03
N VAL A 258 3.89 24.50 -8.65
CA VAL A 258 3.18 25.70 -8.14
C VAL A 258 1.68 25.45 -8.04
N THR A 259 1.09 24.76 -9.01
CA THR A 259 -0.33 24.39 -8.99
C THR A 259 -0.64 23.46 -7.82
N ILE A 260 0.18 22.42 -7.59
CA ILE A 260 0.04 21.49 -6.48
C ILE A 260 0.09 22.24 -5.13
N VAL A 261 1.10 23.08 -4.92
CA VAL A 261 1.27 23.81 -3.66
C VAL A 261 0.15 24.83 -3.45
N LYS A 262 -0.21 25.61 -4.49
CA LYS A 262 -1.32 26.58 -4.38
C LYS A 262 -2.64 25.89 -4.08
N ALA A 263 -2.94 24.78 -4.76
CA ALA A 263 -4.17 24.02 -4.55
C ALA A 263 -4.24 23.41 -3.15
N ALA A 264 -3.10 23.06 -2.53
CA ALA A 264 -3.06 22.50 -1.19
C ALA A 264 -3.52 23.47 -0.10
N PHE A 265 -3.35 24.77 -0.29
CA PHE A 265 -3.64 25.81 0.70
C PHE A 265 -4.77 26.77 0.27
N ASN A 266 -5.30 26.63 -0.94
CA ASN A 266 -6.36 27.49 -1.44
C ASN A 266 -7.74 26.83 -1.25
N PRO A 267 -8.61 27.39 -0.36
CA PRO A 267 -9.94 26.85 -0.13
C PRO A 267 -10.89 27.02 -1.35
N LYS A 268 -10.50 27.81 -2.36
CA LYS A 268 -11.26 28.08 -3.58
C LYS A 268 -10.58 27.53 -4.84
N ALA A 269 -9.83 26.44 -4.73
CA ALA A 269 -9.26 25.81 -5.92
C ALA A 269 -10.37 25.32 -6.85
N VAL A 270 -10.75 26.20 -7.77
CA VAL A 270 -11.80 25.99 -8.75
C VAL A 270 -11.28 25.08 -9.85
N THR A 271 -11.94 23.95 -10.02
CA THR A 271 -11.80 23.18 -11.23
C THR A 271 -13.14 22.57 -11.60
N GLY A 272 -13.66 22.94 -12.75
CA GLY A 272 -14.79 22.28 -13.39
C GLY A 272 -16.07 22.13 -12.57
N GLY A 273 -16.38 23.11 -11.69
CA GLY A 273 -17.60 23.09 -10.85
C GLY A 273 -17.48 22.34 -9.53
N VAL A 274 -16.38 21.65 -9.24
CA VAL A 274 -16.14 21.02 -7.94
C VAL A 274 -15.27 21.93 -7.08
N VAL A 275 -15.85 22.52 -6.05
CA VAL A 275 -15.13 23.33 -5.06
C VAL A 275 -14.40 22.37 -4.11
N GLY A 276 -13.18 21.99 -4.44
CA GLY A 276 -12.30 21.29 -3.52
C GLY A 276 -11.91 22.22 -2.37
N SER A 277 -12.39 22.01 -1.14
CA SER A 277 -11.85 22.71 0.03
C SER A 277 -10.46 22.15 0.36
N MET A 278 -9.61 22.94 1.02
CA MET A 278 -8.33 22.47 1.56
C MET A 278 -8.52 21.18 2.40
N LEU A 279 -9.63 21.09 3.14
CA LEU A 279 -9.97 19.90 3.92
C LEU A 279 -10.23 18.67 3.05
N VAL A 280 -10.91 18.82 1.91
CA VAL A 280 -11.14 17.72 0.97
C VAL A 280 -9.83 17.27 0.33
N ALA A 281 -8.97 18.21 -0.11
CA ALA A 281 -7.66 17.90 -0.64
C ALA A 281 -6.80 17.15 0.39
N MET A 282 -6.79 17.61 1.63
CA MET A 282 -6.09 16.96 2.73
C MET A 282 -6.66 15.57 3.02
N GLN A 283 -7.98 15.44 3.13
CA GLN A 283 -8.65 14.17 3.39
C GLN A 283 -8.35 13.14 2.30
N LYS A 284 -8.55 13.50 1.03
CA LYS A 284 -8.32 12.58 -0.08
C LYS A 284 -6.84 12.26 -0.24
N GLY A 285 -5.95 13.23 -0.08
CA GLY A 285 -4.50 13.03 -0.14
C GLY A 285 -3.99 12.12 0.97
N VAL A 286 -4.37 12.37 2.22
CA VAL A 286 -3.96 11.57 3.39
C VAL A 286 -4.51 10.15 3.29
N ALA A 287 -5.82 9.99 3.02
CA ALA A 287 -6.43 8.66 2.93
C ALA A 287 -5.79 7.81 1.85
N ARG A 288 -5.62 8.33 0.63
CA ARG A 288 -4.99 7.59 -0.47
C ARG A 288 -3.48 7.39 -0.29
N GLY A 289 -2.80 8.33 0.38
CA GLY A 289 -1.40 8.15 0.77
C GLY A 289 -1.21 7.00 1.74
N ILE A 290 -2.04 6.93 2.79
CA ILE A 290 -2.02 5.83 3.77
C ILE A 290 -2.44 4.51 3.12
N PHE A 291 -3.44 4.52 2.24
CA PHE A 291 -3.84 3.35 1.47
C PHE A 291 -2.67 2.78 0.64
N SER A 292 -1.85 3.64 0.04
CA SER A 292 -0.69 3.22 -0.75
C SER A 292 0.45 2.70 0.13
N ASN A 293 0.96 3.52 1.08
CA ASN A 293 2.17 3.18 1.83
C ASN A 293 1.92 2.36 3.11
N GLU A 294 0.66 2.20 3.51
CA GLU A 294 0.23 1.42 4.69
C GLU A 294 0.85 1.87 6.03
N ALA A 295 1.35 3.10 6.14
CA ALA A 295 1.94 3.59 7.38
C ALA A 295 0.84 3.85 8.44
N GLY A 296 0.92 3.16 9.56
CA GLY A 296 -0.10 3.21 10.62
C GLY A 296 -1.18 2.13 10.49
N LEU A 297 -1.24 1.41 9.38
CA LEU A 297 -2.16 0.28 9.23
C LEU A 297 -1.70 -0.98 9.99
N GLY A 298 -0.39 -1.15 10.18
CA GLY A 298 0.18 -2.30 10.87
C GLY A 298 0.35 -3.56 10.01
N SER A 299 0.17 -3.48 8.70
CA SER A 299 0.34 -4.60 7.78
C SER A 299 1.81 -4.96 7.55
N ALA A 300 2.63 -4.00 7.15
CA ALA A 300 4.04 -4.20 6.85
C ALA A 300 4.90 -4.77 8.02
N PRO A 301 4.63 -4.48 9.31
CA PRO A 301 5.31 -5.16 10.42
C PRO A 301 5.23 -6.68 10.37
N ILE A 302 4.20 -7.25 9.74
CA ILE A 302 4.05 -8.70 9.59
C ILE A 302 5.19 -9.28 8.74
N ALA A 303 5.55 -8.62 7.62
CA ALA A 303 6.71 -9.00 6.83
C ALA A 303 8.04 -8.64 7.52
N ALA A 304 8.11 -7.50 8.18
CA ALA A 304 9.30 -7.07 8.91
C ALA A 304 9.70 -8.05 10.01
N ALA A 305 8.75 -8.71 10.65
CA ALA A 305 9.02 -9.72 11.67
C ALA A 305 9.77 -10.95 11.13
N ALA A 306 9.60 -11.28 9.84
CA ALA A 306 10.28 -12.41 9.22
C ALA A 306 11.74 -12.12 8.84
N ALA A 307 12.19 -10.85 8.93
CA ALA A 307 13.54 -10.44 8.52
C ALA A 307 14.64 -11.07 9.37
N GLN A 308 15.71 -11.55 8.72
CA GLN A 308 16.92 -12.02 9.36
C GLN A 308 17.72 -10.84 9.91
N THR A 309 17.47 -10.52 11.18
CA THR A 309 18.21 -9.48 11.91
C THR A 309 18.12 -9.73 13.40
N LYS A 310 19.18 -9.33 14.14
CA LYS A 310 19.19 -9.30 15.60
C LYS A 310 18.81 -7.93 16.15
N GLU A 311 18.86 -6.89 15.31
CA GLU A 311 18.71 -5.49 15.75
C GLU A 311 17.36 -4.90 15.27
N PRO A 312 16.41 -4.71 16.20
CA PRO A 312 15.09 -4.13 15.87
C PRO A 312 15.17 -2.76 15.17
N VAL A 313 16.12 -1.91 15.62
CA VAL A 313 16.32 -0.57 15.05
C VAL A 313 16.74 -0.63 13.59
N ARG A 314 17.58 -1.60 13.24
CA ARG A 314 18.03 -1.81 11.86
C ARG A 314 16.85 -2.13 10.95
N GLN A 315 16.00 -3.08 11.35
CA GLN A 315 14.80 -3.40 10.58
C GLN A 315 13.80 -2.24 10.52
N GLY A 316 13.66 -1.47 11.59
CA GLY A 316 12.86 -0.24 11.58
C GLY A 316 13.33 0.73 10.50
N LEU A 317 14.64 0.97 10.40
CA LEU A 317 15.23 1.84 9.35
C LEU A 317 15.00 1.28 7.95
N VAL A 318 15.16 -0.02 7.76
CA VAL A 318 14.86 -0.67 6.46
C VAL A 318 13.37 -0.53 6.12
N SER A 319 12.46 -0.79 7.05
CA SER A 319 11.00 -0.67 6.84
C SER A 319 10.58 0.77 6.49
N MET A 320 11.23 1.77 7.09
CA MET A 320 10.98 3.18 6.78
C MET A 320 11.20 3.52 5.31
N THR A 321 12.18 2.89 4.65
CA THR A 321 12.47 3.13 3.23
C THR A 321 11.32 2.70 2.32
N GLY A 322 10.45 1.79 2.77
CA GLY A 322 9.26 1.39 2.04
C GLY A 322 8.32 2.56 1.77
N THR A 323 7.98 3.34 2.80
CA THR A 323 7.14 4.55 2.63
C THR A 323 7.82 5.62 1.78
N PHE A 324 9.15 5.75 1.89
CA PHE A 324 9.91 6.67 1.05
C PHE A 324 9.81 6.28 -0.43
N ILE A 325 10.06 5.02 -0.77
CA ILE A 325 10.01 4.54 -2.16
C ILE A 325 8.58 4.60 -2.70
N ASP A 326 7.62 4.08 -1.95
CA ASP A 326 6.22 3.99 -2.36
C ASP A 326 5.61 5.37 -2.64
N THR A 327 5.64 6.26 -1.67
CA THR A 327 4.87 7.51 -1.75
C THR A 327 5.72 8.72 -2.09
N ILE A 328 6.88 8.92 -1.42
CA ILE A 328 7.72 10.08 -1.71
C ILE A 328 8.30 10.00 -3.13
N VAL A 329 8.59 8.78 -3.64
CA VAL A 329 9.09 8.62 -5.02
C VAL A 329 7.94 8.29 -5.96
N ILE A 330 7.33 7.10 -5.88
CA ILE A 330 6.43 6.58 -6.90
C ILE A 330 5.13 7.38 -6.99
N CYS A 331 4.40 7.57 -5.87
CA CYS A 331 3.14 8.34 -5.92
C CYS A 331 3.35 9.80 -6.31
N THR A 332 4.46 10.42 -5.85
CA THR A 332 4.79 11.80 -6.24
C THR A 332 5.02 11.91 -7.73
N LEU A 333 5.77 11.00 -8.32
CA LEU A 333 6.00 10.96 -9.76
C LEU A 333 4.70 10.75 -10.55
N THR A 334 3.83 9.83 -10.11
CA THR A 334 2.51 9.63 -10.71
C THR A 334 1.66 10.91 -10.66
N GLY A 335 1.57 11.53 -9.49
CA GLY A 335 0.77 12.73 -9.30
C GLY A 335 1.28 13.92 -10.11
N ILE A 336 2.61 14.12 -10.18
CA ILE A 336 3.23 15.13 -11.04
C ILE A 336 2.86 14.89 -12.50
N SER A 337 2.92 13.64 -12.98
CA SER A 337 2.56 13.30 -14.36
C SER A 337 1.11 13.65 -14.69
N ILE A 338 0.18 13.36 -13.77
CA ILE A 338 -1.25 13.65 -13.92
C ILE A 338 -1.49 15.16 -13.96
N VAL A 339 -0.84 15.92 -13.07
CA VAL A 339 -1.01 17.38 -13.01
C VAL A 339 -0.36 18.07 -14.21
N LEU A 340 0.83 17.62 -14.59
CA LEU A 340 1.63 18.17 -15.68
C LEU A 340 0.95 18.04 -17.04
N THR A 341 0.26 16.92 -17.28
CA THR A 341 -0.47 16.64 -18.53
C THR A 341 -1.90 17.18 -18.54
N GLY A 342 -2.39 17.70 -17.40
CA GLY A 342 -3.78 18.15 -17.28
C GLY A 342 -4.81 17.01 -17.23
N ALA A 343 -4.39 15.76 -17.10
CA ALA A 343 -5.27 14.59 -17.12
C ALA A 343 -6.40 14.65 -16.07
N TRP A 344 -6.16 15.29 -14.94
CA TRP A 344 -7.12 15.45 -13.85
C TRP A 344 -8.29 16.41 -14.18
N GLN A 345 -8.21 17.19 -15.26
CA GLN A 345 -9.24 18.13 -15.71
C GLN A 345 -10.13 17.56 -16.82
N VAL A 346 -9.80 16.38 -17.33
CA VAL A 346 -10.53 15.77 -18.44
C VAL A 346 -11.81 15.11 -17.88
N GLU A 347 -12.96 15.62 -18.29
CA GLU A 347 -14.25 15.11 -17.85
C GLU A 347 -14.46 13.65 -18.29
N GLY A 348 -15.06 12.86 -17.42
CA GLY A 348 -15.39 11.45 -17.67
C GLY A 348 -14.22 10.48 -17.52
N LEU A 349 -13.00 10.93 -17.20
CA LEU A 349 -11.89 10.04 -16.87
C LEU A 349 -11.90 9.70 -15.37
N GLU A 350 -11.82 8.42 -15.06
CA GLU A 350 -11.76 7.90 -13.70
C GLU A 350 -10.70 6.81 -13.55
N GLY A 351 -10.17 6.66 -12.34
CA GLY A 351 -9.27 5.56 -11.97
C GLY A 351 -8.04 5.46 -12.87
N VAL A 352 -7.83 4.30 -13.49
CA VAL A 352 -6.67 4.04 -14.35
C VAL A 352 -6.67 4.89 -15.63
N ALA A 353 -7.85 5.27 -16.15
CA ALA A 353 -7.96 6.03 -17.39
C ALA A 353 -7.28 7.42 -17.29
N VAL A 354 -7.28 8.03 -16.11
CA VAL A 354 -6.59 9.32 -15.85
C VAL A 354 -5.08 9.17 -16.05
N THR A 355 -4.48 8.14 -15.44
CA THR A 355 -3.04 7.90 -15.58
C THR A 355 -2.68 7.42 -16.99
N THR A 356 -3.57 6.65 -17.64
CA THR A 356 -3.40 6.25 -19.03
C THR A 356 -3.36 7.48 -19.94
N TYR A 357 -4.29 8.41 -19.77
CA TYR A 357 -4.29 9.69 -20.49
C TYR A 357 -2.98 10.48 -20.27
N ALA A 358 -2.51 10.53 -19.01
CA ALA A 358 -1.25 11.21 -18.70
C ALA A 358 -0.05 10.57 -19.43
N PHE A 359 0.02 9.25 -19.52
CA PHE A 359 1.07 8.56 -20.24
C PHE A 359 0.97 8.74 -21.75
N GLN A 360 -0.24 8.66 -22.32
CA GLN A 360 -0.48 8.85 -23.75
C GLN A 360 -0.08 10.24 -24.25
N ASN A 361 -0.34 11.27 -23.43
CA ASN A 361 -0.10 12.67 -23.82
C ASN A 361 1.23 13.23 -23.31
N GLY A 362 1.87 12.59 -22.33
CA GLY A 362 3.12 13.05 -21.76
C GLY A 362 4.37 12.35 -22.29
N LEU A 363 4.25 11.08 -22.75
CA LEU A 363 5.38 10.31 -23.29
C LEU A 363 5.58 10.59 -24.78
N PRO A 364 6.83 10.53 -25.27
CA PRO A 364 7.15 10.73 -26.69
C PRO A 364 6.92 9.46 -27.55
N PHE A 365 5.99 8.59 -27.15
CA PHE A 365 5.68 7.32 -27.80
C PHE A 365 4.25 7.31 -28.34
N PRO A 366 3.91 6.44 -29.31
CA PRO A 366 2.52 6.25 -29.72
C PRO A 366 1.62 5.90 -28.54
N ALA A 367 0.38 6.39 -28.55
CA ALA A 367 -0.58 6.19 -27.45
C ALA A 367 -0.76 4.72 -27.04
N VAL A 368 -0.78 3.81 -28.02
CA VAL A 368 -0.89 2.36 -27.77
C VAL A 368 0.31 1.85 -26.97
N VAL A 369 1.54 2.28 -27.29
CA VAL A 369 2.75 1.89 -26.59
C VAL A 369 2.74 2.43 -25.16
N SER A 370 2.35 3.70 -24.97
CA SER A 370 2.25 4.33 -23.65
C SER A 370 1.23 3.62 -22.76
N SER A 371 0.07 3.26 -23.33
CA SER A 371 -0.97 2.49 -22.61
C SER A 371 -0.49 1.08 -22.28
N PHE A 372 0.20 0.41 -23.19
CA PHE A 372 0.75 -0.92 -22.95
C PHE A 372 1.77 -0.93 -21.82
N VAL A 373 2.68 0.05 -21.78
CA VAL A 373 3.68 0.19 -20.71
C VAL A 373 2.99 0.37 -19.35
N LEU A 374 2.00 1.28 -19.28
CA LEU A 374 1.27 1.51 -18.04
C LEU A 374 0.50 0.27 -17.59
N MET A 375 -0.17 -0.43 -18.52
CA MET A 375 -0.88 -1.68 -18.23
C MET A 375 0.07 -2.74 -17.64
N ILE A 376 1.23 -2.94 -18.25
CA ILE A 376 2.23 -3.91 -17.75
C ILE A 376 2.71 -3.53 -16.34
N CYS A 377 3.02 -2.24 -16.11
CA CYS A 377 3.40 -1.76 -14.77
C CYS A 377 2.29 -2.04 -13.75
N LEU A 378 1.03 -1.72 -14.09
CA LEU A 378 -0.11 -1.93 -13.20
C LEU A 378 -0.34 -3.41 -12.91
N VAL A 379 -0.21 -4.28 -13.91
CA VAL A 379 -0.33 -5.74 -13.75
C VAL A 379 0.72 -6.25 -12.75
N PHE A 380 1.98 -5.86 -12.88
CA PHE A 380 3.02 -6.28 -11.95
C PHE A 380 2.79 -5.71 -10.54
N PHE A 381 2.43 -4.42 -10.43
CA PHE A 381 2.15 -3.77 -9.16
C PHE A 381 1.02 -4.49 -8.42
N ALA A 382 -0.10 -4.68 -9.09
CA ALA A 382 -1.26 -5.32 -8.50
C ALA A 382 -1.05 -6.82 -8.22
N PHE A 383 -0.37 -7.54 -9.11
CA PHE A 383 -0.01 -8.94 -8.90
C PHE A 383 0.83 -9.15 -7.63
N THR A 384 1.87 -8.33 -7.46
CA THR A 384 2.71 -8.44 -6.25
C THR A 384 1.94 -8.07 -4.99
N THR A 385 1.01 -7.10 -5.06
CA THR A 385 0.17 -6.73 -3.92
C THR A 385 -0.75 -7.87 -3.48
N ILE A 386 -1.31 -8.62 -4.43
CA ILE A 386 -2.09 -9.83 -4.13
C ILE A 386 -1.24 -10.83 -3.34
N LEU A 387 0.00 -11.07 -3.75
CA LEU A 387 0.90 -12.01 -3.06
C LEU A 387 1.30 -11.53 -1.65
N GLY A 388 1.61 -10.24 -1.50
CA GLY A 388 2.00 -9.66 -0.22
C GLY A 388 0.87 -9.67 0.80
N TRP A 389 -0.36 -9.37 0.36
CA TRP A 389 -1.52 -9.37 1.24
C TRP A 389 -2.03 -10.76 1.60
N ASP A 390 -1.86 -11.78 0.73
CA ASP A 390 -2.08 -13.16 1.12
C ASP A 390 -1.20 -13.54 2.32
N TYR A 391 0.09 -13.24 2.24
CA TYR A 391 1.03 -13.47 3.34
C TYR A 391 0.58 -12.79 4.64
N TYR A 392 0.16 -11.51 4.59
CA TYR A 392 -0.28 -10.79 5.78
C TYR A 392 -1.54 -11.40 6.38
N SER A 393 -2.52 -11.70 5.57
CA SER A 393 -3.79 -12.25 6.02
C SER A 393 -3.68 -13.70 6.51
N GLU A 394 -2.83 -14.51 5.89
CA GLU A 394 -2.50 -15.85 6.40
C GLU A 394 -1.88 -15.78 7.82
N ARG A 395 -0.96 -14.85 8.07
CA ARG A 395 -0.37 -14.63 9.39
C ARG A 395 -1.38 -14.16 10.43
N CYS A 396 -2.30 -13.27 10.01
CA CYS A 396 -3.42 -12.87 10.88
C CYS A 396 -4.31 -14.05 11.24
N LEU A 397 -4.65 -14.90 10.28
CA LEU A 397 -5.47 -16.10 10.51
C LEU A 397 -4.74 -17.14 11.34
N GLU A 398 -3.45 -17.34 11.12
CA GLU A 398 -2.60 -18.22 11.94
C GLU A 398 -2.65 -17.82 13.42
N TYR A 399 -2.50 -16.52 13.71
CA TYR A 399 -2.64 -15.99 15.07
C TYR A 399 -4.04 -16.24 15.65
N LEU A 400 -5.12 -15.95 14.88
CA LEU A 400 -6.50 -16.16 15.33
C LEU A 400 -6.83 -17.64 15.62
N SER A 401 -6.29 -18.53 14.80
CA SER A 401 -6.53 -19.98 14.89
C SER A 401 -5.60 -20.69 15.87
N GLY A 402 -4.71 -19.95 16.57
CA GLY A 402 -3.75 -20.52 17.50
C GLY A 402 -2.70 -21.43 16.84
N GLY A 403 -2.28 -21.10 15.61
CA GLY A 403 -1.28 -21.86 14.86
C GLY A 403 -1.83 -23.03 14.03
N ASN A 404 -3.14 -23.13 13.85
CA ASN A 404 -3.74 -24.22 13.08
C ASN A 404 -3.58 -24.04 11.56
N MET A 405 -2.56 -24.67 11.00
CA MET A 405 -2.24 -24.60 9.57
C MET A 405 -3.31 -25.18 8.62
N LYS A 406 -4.28 -25.97 9.12
CA LYS A 406 -5.40 -26.43 8.29
C LYS A 406 -6.31 -25.26 7.89
N HIS A 407 -6.60 -24.36 8.82
CA HIS A 407 -7.39 -23.15 8.53
C HIS A 407 -6.68 -22.24 7.54
N VAL A 408 -5.36 -22.06 7.68
CA VAL A 408 -4.55 -21.27 6.75
C VAL A 408 -4.59 -21.85 5.32
N LYS A 409 -4.49 -23.19 5.18
CA LYS A 409 -4.60 -23.85 3.87
C LYS A 409 -5.97 -23.67 3.22
N ILE A 410 -7.05 -23.78 4.00
CA ILE A 410 -8.42 -23.54 3.49
C ILE A 410 -8.54 -22.08 3.04
N TYR A 411 -8.07 -21.14 3.86
CA TYR A 411 -8.10 -19.71 3.54
C TYR A 411 -7.37 -19.39 2.23
N ARG A 412 -6.22 -19.97 1.99
CA ARG A 412 -5.46 -19.80 0.75
C ARG A 412 -6.29 -20.14 -0.49
N TRP A 413 -7.05 -21.24 -0.46
CA TRP A 413 -7.94 -21.60 -1.56
C TRP A 413 -9.10 -20.62 -1.72
N VAL A 414 -9.68 -20.17 -0.60
CA VAL A 414 -10.73 -19.14 -0.62
C VAL A 414 -10.17 -17.83 -1.19
N TYR A 415 -8.94 -17.47 -0.83
CA TYR A 415 -8.26 -16.29 -1.35
C TYR A 415 -8.04 -16.38 -2.88
N ILE A 416 -7.55 -17.51 -3.40
CA ILE A 416 -7.40 -17.73 -4.84
C ILE A 416 -8.74 -17.63 -5.56
N LEU A 417 -9.82 -18.17 -4.96
CA LEU A 417 -11.17 -18.03 -5.51
C LEU A 417 -11.63 -16.57 -5.52
N ALA A 418 -11.33 -15.81 -4.46
CA ALA A 418 -11.64 -14.39 -4.39
C ALA A 418 -10.89 -13.57 -5.47
N VAL A 419 -9.64 -13.93 -5.76
CA VAL A 419 -8.87 -13.35 -6.88
C VAL A 419 -9.56 -13.60 -8.22
N PHE A 420 -10.11 -14.79 -8.44
CA PHE A 420 -10.84 -15.11 -9.66
C PHE A 420 -12.17 -14.34 -9.77
N ILE A 421 -12.88 -14.15 -8.67
CA ILE A 421 -14.20 -13.50 -8.64
C ILE A 421 -14.08 -11.96 -8.66
N GLY A 422 -12.97 -11.42 -8.16
CA GLY A 422 -12.74 -9.98 -7.99
C GLY A 422 -13.08 -9.10 -9.20
N PRO A 423 -12.72 -9.48 -10.44
CA PRO A 423 -13.02 -8.68 -11.64
C PRO A 423 -14.51 -8.44 -11.90
N TYR A 424 -15.34 -9.30 -11.36
CA TYR A 424 -16.80 -9.28 -11.56
C TYR A 424 -17.54 -8.47 -10.48
N MET A 425 -16.79 -7.80 -9.58
CA MET A 425 -17.36 -6.89 -8.59
C MET A 425 -17.42 -5.46 -9.14
N THR A 426 -18.40 -4.68 -8.68
CA THR A 426 -18.48 -3.26 -9.07
C THR A 426 -17.33 -2.45 -8.47
N VAL A 427 -16.71 -1.58 -9.25
CA VAL A 427 -15.51 -0.83 -8.85
C VAL A 427 -15.72 -0.03 -7.57
N SER A 428 -16.84 0.71 -7.45
CA SER A 428 -17.11 1.55 -6.28
C SER A 428 -17.24 0.74 -4.98
N ALA A 429 -18.01 -0.34 -5.00
CA ALA A 429 -18.19 -1.21 -3.84
C ALA A 429 -16.87 -1.84 -3.39
N VAL A 430 -16.03 -2.27 -4.34
CA VAL A 430 -14.73 -2.89 -4.08
C VAL A 430 -13.80 -1.92 -3.33
N TRP A 431 -13.69 -0.70 -3.83
CA TRP A 431 -12.84 0.31 -3.19
C TRP A 431 -13.36 0.74 -1.81
N THR A 432 -14.68 0.88 -1.67
CA THR A 432 -15.29 1.26 -0.39
C THR A 432 -15.09 0.19 0.68
N ILE A 433 -15.26 -1.09 0.34
CA ILE A 433 -15.01 -2.20 1.26
C ILE A 433 -13.51 -2.26 1.66
N ALA A 434 -12.61 -2.07 0.69
CA ALA A 434 -11.17 -2.01 0.95
C ALA A 434 -10.81 -0.90 1.94
N ASP A 435 -11.35 0.29 1.72
CA ASP A 435 -11.13 1.45 2.57
C ASP A 435 -11.65 1.22 4.00
N ILE A 436 -12.87 0.73 4.16
CA ILE A 436 -13.48 0.46 5.48
C ILE A 436 -12.60 -0.49 6.31
N PHE A 437 -12.22 -1.64 5.77
CA PHE A 437 -11.43 -2.62 6.53
C PHE A 437 -10.04 -2.09 6.85
N ASN A 438 -9.41 -1.35 5.94
CA ASN A 438 -8.14 -0.70 6.20
C ASN A 438 -8.22 0.30 7.36
N GLY A 439 -9.21 1.17 7.34
CA GLY A 439 -9.39 2.14 8.41
C GLY A 439 -9.61 1.49 9.78
N LEU A 440 -10.44 0.45 9.83
CA LEU A 440 -10.71 -0.29 11.07
C LEU A 440 -9.47 -1.03 11.58
N MET A 441 -8.60 -1.54 10.69
CA MET A 441 -7.35 -2.20 11.06
C MET A 441 -6.33 -1.21 11.66
N ALA A 442 -6.33 0.05 11.19
CA ALA A 442 -5.41 1.07 11.68
C ALA A 442 -5.60 1.40 13.17
N ILE A 443 -6.84 1.39 13.66
CA ILE A 443 -7.16 1.82 15.04
C ILE A 443 -6.39 1.01 16.09
N PRO A 444 -6.47 -0.34 16.14
CA PRO A 444 -5.71 -1.14 17.10
C PRO A 444 -4.19 -0.90 17.01
N ASN A 445 -3.68 -0.77 15.79
CA ASN A 445 -2.25 -0.54 15.58
C ASN A 445 -1.80 0.82 16.12
N MET A 446 -2.54 1.88 15.83
CA MET A 446 -2.20 3.22 16.31
C MET A 446 -2.26 3.31 17.85
N ILE A 447 -3.22 2.66 18.50
CA ILE A 447 -3.28 2.55 19.97
C ILE A 447 -1.99 1.92 20.50
N ALA A 448 -1.51 0.83 19.87
CA ALA A 448 -0.27 0.18 20.27
C ALA A 448 0.96 1.06 20.03
N LEU A 449 1.04 1.76 18.92
CA LEU A 449 2.16 2.67 18.63
C LEU A 449 2.25 3.81 19.65
N PHE A 450 1.12 4.39 20.04
CA PHE A 450 1.10 5.40 21.11
C PHE A 450 1.58 4.81 22.44
N ALA A 451 1.05 3.66 22.84
CA ALA A 451 1.39 3.00 24.10
C ALA A 451 2.87 2.59 24.15
N LEU A 452 3.43 2.08 23.04
CA LEU A 452 4.79 1.58 22.96
C LEU A 452 5.80 2.62 22.43
N SER A 453 5.39 3.87 22.20
CA SER A 453 6.27 4.92 21.69
C SER A 453 7.49 5.17 22.59
N GLY A 454 7.36 4.99 23.91
CA GLY A 454 8.47 5.05 24.86
C GLY A 454 9.50 3.95 24.64
N VAL A 455 9.04 2.74 24.33
CA VAL A 455 9.91 1.59 24.00
C VAL A 455 10.69 1.87 22.73
N VAL A 456 10.03 2.37 21.69
CA VAL A 456 10.66 2.72 20.42
C VAL A 456 11.80 3.74 20.62
N VAL A 457 11.54 4.80 21.40
CA VAL A 457 12.54 5.83 21.68
C VAL A 457 13.72 5.28 22.47
N LYS A 458 13.47 4.44 23.47
CA LYS A 458 14.53 3.81 24.29
C LYS A 458 15.42 2.92 23.42
N GLU A 459 14.83 1.97 22.68
CA GLU A 459 15.60 1.07 21.80
C GLU A 459 16.44 1.83 20.79
N THR A 460 15.87 2.90 20.20
CA THR A 460 16.58 3.74 19.24
C THR A 460 17.79 4.42 19.87
N LYS A 461 17.63 5.01 21.05
CA LYS A 461 18.74 5.68 21.77
C LYS A 461 19.84 4.69 22.15
N ASP A 462 19.46 3.56 22.73
CA ASP A 462 20.38 2.53 23.20
C ASP A 462 21.19 1.94 22.02
N PHE A 463 20.52 1.70 20.88
CA PHE A 463 21.18 1.23 19.66
C PHE A 463 22.22 2.24 19.13
N PHE A 464 21.85 3.51 18.95
CA PHE A 464 22.78 4.50 18.42
C PHE A 464 23.90 4.85 19.41
N ALA A 465 23.68 4.75 20.72
CA ALA A 465 24.76 4.88 21.71
C ALA A 465 25.79 3.77 21.51
N ARG A 466 25.36 2.50 21.39
CA ARG A 466 26.26 1.35 21.12
C ARG A 466 26.99 1.49 19.77
N HIS A 467 26.26 1.84 18.74
CA HIS A 467 26.79 1.94 17.37
C HIS A 467 27.83 3.09 17.22
N ASN A 468 27.67 4.20 17.95
CA ASN A 468 28.60 5.29 17.94
C ASN A 468 29.86 5.00 18.78
N ALA A 469 29.73 4.15 19.81
CA ALA A 469 30.89 3.72 20.63
C ALA A 469 31.78 2.69 19.89
N GLN A 470 31.29 2.05 18.84
CA GLN A 470 32.03 1.08 18.02
C GLN A 470 32.71 1.70 16.79
N LYS A 471 32.49 3.00 16.53
CA LYS A 471 33.15 3.76 15.48
C LYS A 471 34.30 4.60 16.07
#